data_636896559608d7cbf22ef77a0ccb7fef
#
_entry.id   636896559608d7cbf22ef77a0ccb7fef
#
_cell.length_a   1.000
_cell.length_b   1.000
_cell.length_c   1.000
_cell.angle_alpha   90.00
_cell.angle_beta   90.00
_cell.angle_gamma   90.00
#
_symmetry.space_group_name_H-M   'P 1'
#
loop_
_entity.id
_entity.type
_entity.pdbx_description
1 polymer ?
#
loop_
_entity_poly.entity_id
_entity_poly.type
_entity_poly.pdbx_seq_one_letter_code
_entity_poly.pdbx_strand_id
1 'polypeptide(L)'
;MTDRFSHAFDWARRIVADGDLPTAVLGIATADGVVALDAFGATDGRVAKIDDHFRLFSVTKPLTGLTAARAIERGLLNPETPLSAALPGFGADRDDTVRLWHLASHTSGIAEPALDSATPQRDDLLAAGRDFRAGTMSRYSTLAFEGMAALTAHATGRYWADDIAEWAAALGADGLTLDEASDPHVVVGAADAGLDIDRFVALRSPGAGLIGRAGDLLAIGAALLRDAGEIVQPATHAMMLRPLTGDIPRLEPYPAERGQDWGFTWNLRTRAPGLIDRDTYGHGGWSGAQFAIHPSAGLAYILLTNLATPDVDTDLLDNAVVAGL
;
A
#
# COMPACT_ATOMS: atom_id res chain seq x y z
N MET A 1 28.42 -1.55 12.29
CA MET A 1 26.97 -1.59 12.07
C MET A 1 26.69 -2.86 11.28
N THR A 2 26.17 -3.55 11.71
CA THR A 2 25.69 -4.70 12.46
C THR A 2 25.42 -5.85 11.52
N ASP A 3 26.17 -6.87 11.72
CA ASP A 3 26.03 -8.24 11.20
C ASP A 3 24.58 -8.79 11.26
N ARG A 4 23.71 -8.10 12.02
CA ARG A 4 22.37 -8.57 12.39
C ARG A 4 21.41 -8.74 11.21
N PHE A 5 21.41 -7.80 10.23
CA PHE A 5 20.55 -7.86 9.03
C PHE A 5 21.37 -8.07 7.75
N SER A 6 22.60 -8.58 7.86
CA SER A 6 23.49 -8.79 6.70
C SER A 6 22.82 -9.60 5.59
N HIS A 7 22.06 -10.64 5.93
CA HIS A 7 21.39 -11.50 4.95
C HIS A 7 20.34 -10.73 4.11
N ALA A 8 19.59 -9.79 4.71
CA ALA A 8 18.62 -8.98 3.99
C ALA A 8 19.30 -7.99 3.02
N PHE A 9 20.37 -7.32 3.46
CA PHE A 9 21.13 -6.40 2.63
C PHE A 9 21.97 -7.14 1.57
N ASP A 10 22.48 -8.33 1.87
CA ASP A 10 23.15 -9.18 0.90
C ASP A 10 22.17 -9.70 -0.17
N TRP A 11 20.92 -9.99 0.22
CA TRP A 11 19.86 -10.30 -0.73
C TRP A 11 19.63 -9.11 -1.68
N ALA A 12 19.41 -7.90 -1.14
CA ALA A 12 19.16 -6.71 -1.95
C ALA A 12 20.34 -6.40 -2.90
N ARG A 13 21.58 -6.50 -2.41
CA ARG A 13 22.80 -6.30 -3.22
C ARG A 13 22.90 -7.32 -4.36
N ARG A 14 22.60 -8.60 -4.07
CA ARG A 14 22.65 -9.69 -5.05
C ARG A 14 21.61 -9.51 -6.15
N ILE A 15 20.35 -9.26 -5.80
CA ILE A 15 19.25 -9.06 -6.77
C ILE A 15 19.56 -7.90 -7.74
N VAL A 16 20.20 -6.83 -7.24
CA VAL A 16 20.63 -5.73 -8.11
C VAL A 16 21.85 -6.14 -8.95
N ALA A 17 22.83 -6.84 -8.38
CA ALA A 17 24.01 -7.28 -9.10
C ALA A 17 23.69 -8.31 -10.19
N ASP A 18 22.69 -9.16 -9.98
CA ASP A 18 22.22 -10.16 -10.95
C ASP A 18 21.34 -9.52 -12.04
N GLY A 19 20.92 -8.27 -11.86
CA GLY A 19 20.13 -7.50 -12.83
C GLY A 19 18.61 -7.72 -12.72
N ASP A 20 18.14 -8.41 -11.69
CA ASP A 20 16.72 -8.66 -11.46
C ASP A 20 15.97 -7.39 -11.02
N LEU A 21 16.68 -6.46 -10.36
CA LEU A 21 16.18 -5.11 -10.06
C LEU A 21 17.21 -4.06 -10.51
N PRO A 22 16.77 -2.94 -11.12
CA PRO A 22 17.71 -1.86 -11.50
C PRO A 22 18.22 -1.10 -10.27
N THR A 23 17.37 -0.88 -9.28
CA THR A 23 17.72 -0.26 -8.00
C THR A 23 17.00 -0.94 -6.84
N ALA A 24 17.58 -0.84 -5.66
CA ALA A 24 16.91 -1.21 -4.41
C ALA A 24 17.32 -0.25 -3.29
N VAL A 25 16.34 0.31 -2.58
CA VAL A 25 16.54 0.98 -1.29
C VAL A 25 15.87 0.12 -0.24
N LEU A 26 16.66 -0.53 0.60
CA LEU A 26 16.18 -1.40 1.67
C LEU A 26 16.40 -0.73 3.02
N GLY A 27 15.34 -0.62 3.81
CA GLY A 27 15.41 -0.11 5.16
C GLY A 27 14.66 -0.97 6.15
N ILE A 28 15.16 -1.02 7.39
CA ILE A 28 14.57 -1.76 8.51
C ILE A 28 14.45 -0.82 9.69
N ALA A 29 13.32 -0.87 10.37
CA ALA A 29 13.03 -0.12 11.60
C ALA A 29 12.51 -1.05 12.70
N THR A 30 12.73 -0.64 13.94
CA THR A 30 12.05 -1.13 15.14
C THR A 30 11.08 -0.05 15.65
N ALA A 31 10.42 -0.32 16.77
CA ALA A 31 9.63 0.69 17.47
C ALA A 31 10.44 1.97 17.84
N ASP A 32 11.75 1.84 18.02
CA ASP A 32 12.66 2.94 18.40
C ASP A 32 13.15 3.76 17.17
N GLY A 33 12.84 3.31 15.95
CA GLY A 33 13.21 3.98 14.71
C GLY A 33 14.06 3.14 13.76
N VAL A 34 14.71 3.80 12.79
CA VAL A 34 15.51 3.15 11.73
C VAL A 34 16.75 2.51 12.33
N VAL A 35 16.94 1.21 12.08
CA VAL A 35 18.12 0.43 12.54
C VAL A 35 19.09 0.09 11.42
N ALA A 36 18.61 0.04 10.17
CA ALA A 36 19.45 -0.17 8.99
C ALA A 36 18.78 0.43 7.76
N LEU A 37 19.57 1.04 6.86
CA LEU A 37 19.08 1.64 5.61
C LEU A 37 20.26 1.74 4.64
N ASP A 38 20.11 1.21 3.43
CA ASP A 38 21.12 1.27 2.38
C ASP A 38 20.46 1.28 1.00
N ALA A 39 21.20 1.69 -0.02
CA ALA A 39 20.74 1.81 -1.40
C ALA A 39 21.73 1.15 -2.37
N PHE A 40 21.20 0.50 -3.40
CA PHE A 40 21.96 -0.27 -4.38
C PHE A 40 21.47 0.03 -5.80
N GLY A 41 22.38 -0.05 -6.76
CA GLY A 41 22.07 0.04 -8.19
C GLY A 41 21.96 1.45 -8.75
N ALA A 42 21.59 1.49 -10.02
CA ALA A 42 21.41 2.73 -10.77
C ALA A 42 20.42 2.53 -11.92
N THR A 43 19.72 3.60 -12.29
CA THR A 43 18.84 3.65 -13.46
C THR A 43 19.26 4.83 -14.33
N ASP A 44 19.55 4.59 -15.62
CA ASP A 44 19.94 5.63 -16.58
C ASP A 44 21.11 6.53 -16.08
N GLY A 45 22.07 5.92 -15.36
CA GLY A 45 23.21 6.62 -14.79
C GLY A 45 22.95 7.33 -13.45
N ARG A 46 21.70 7.38 -12.97
CA ARG A 46 21.33 7.88 -11.64
C ARG A 46 21.52 6.76 -10.60
N VAL A 47 22.53 6.89 -9.75
CA VAL A 47 22.76 5.97 -8.64
C VAL A 47 21.70 6.17 -7.57
N ALA A 48 21.10 5.08 -7.09
CA ALA A 48 20.12 5.14 -6.03
C ALA A 48 20.72 5.60 -4.69
N LYS A 49 20.00 6.44 -3.98
CA LYS A 49 20.35 6.96 -2.65
C LYS A 49 19.24 6.69 -1.67
N ILE A 50 19.58 6.64 -0.39
CA ILE A 50 18.62 6.37 0.69
C ILE A 50 17.50 7.41 0.81
N ASP A 51 17.74 8.64 0.34
CA ASP A 51 16.78 9.75 0.38
C ASP A 51 16.05 9.97 -0.94
N ASP A 52 16.28 9.12 -1.95
CA ASP A 52 15.60 9.25 -3.24
C ASP A 52 14.11 8.91 -3.10
N HIS A 53 13.31 9.59 -3.91
CA HIS A 53 11.90 9.33 -4.04
C HIS A 53 11.61 8.22 -5.05
N PHE A 54 10.61 7.41 -4.72
CA PHE A 54 10.08 6.33 -5.56
C PHE A 54 8.56 6.40 -5.63
N ARG A 55 7.99 5.93 -6.75
CA ARG A 55 6.54 5.73 -6.83
C ARG A 55 6.14 4.55 -5.97
N LEU A 56 5.28 4.80 -5.01
CA LEU A 56 4.83 3.79 -4.04
C LEU A 56 3.80 2.83 -4.62
N PHE A 57 3.13 3.22 -5.72
CA PHE A 57 2.02 2.46 -6.26
C PHE A 57 1.07 2.00 -5.13
N SER A 58 0.75 0.72 -5.08
CA SER A 58 -0.24 0.20 -4.15
C SER A 58 0.14 0.26 -2.67
N VAL A 59 1.39 0.58 -2.32
CA VAL A 59 1.74 0.96 -0.93
C VAL A 59 1.00 2.23 -0.50
N THR A 60 0.46 3.01 -1.43
CA THR A 60 -0.49 4.12 -1.17
C THR A 60 -1.75 3.66 -0.41
N LYS A 61 -2.26 2.46 -0.70
CA LYS A 61 -3.55 1.98 -0.18
C LYS A 61 -3.66 1.97 1.35
N PRO A 62 -2.73 1.37 2.09
CA PRO A 62 -2.79 1.41 3.55
C PRO A 62 -2.69 2.84 4.11
N LEU A 63 -1.97 3.75 3.46
CA LEU A 63 -1.88 5.14 3.92
C LEU A 63 -3.23 5.87 3.76
N THR A 64 -3.91 5.66 2.63
CA THR A 64 -5.30 6.12 2.43
C THR A 64 -6.25 5.45 3.43
N GLY A 65 -6.04 4.18 3.73
CA GLY A 65 -6.80 3.45 4.74
C GLY A 65 -6.64 4.01 6.15
N LEU A 66 -5.42 4.37 6.54
CA LEU A 66 -5.14 5.04 7.83
C LEU A 66 -5.91 6.37 7.93
N THR A 67 -5.96 7.15 6.85
CA THR A 67 -6.75 8.40 6.80
C THR A 67 -8.25 8.13 7.00
N ALA A 68 -8.81 7.10 6.34
CA ALA A 68 -10.21 6.70 6.55
C ALA A 68 -10.45 6.19 7.98
N ALA A 69 -9.52 5.41 8.54
CA ALA A 69 -9.59 4.91 9.91
C ALA A 69 -9.57 6.04 10.95
N ARG A 70 -8.78 7.11 10.73
CA ARG A 70 -8.82 8.34 11.54
C ARG A 70 -10.18 9.02 11.51
N ALA A 71 -10.89 8.99 10.38
CA ALA A 71 -12.25 9.51 10.30
C ALA A 71 -13.25 8.60 11.05
N ILE A 72 -13.02 7.27 11.05
CA ILE A 72 -13.83 6.33 11.82
C ILE A 72 -13.68 6.57 13.33
N GLU A 73 -12.45 6.66 13.85
CA GLU A 73 -12.24 6.87 15.30
C GLU A 73 -12.74 8.23 15.79
N ARG A 74 -12.83 9.23 14.91
CA ARG A 74 -13.44 10.54 15.19
C ARG A 74 -14.97 10.53 15.13
N GLY A 75 -15.59 9.38 14.82
CA GLY A 75 -17.04 9.24 14.68
C GLY A 75 -17.63 9.90 13.43
N LEU A 76 -16.80 10.20 12.42
CA LEU A 76 -17.23 10.84 11.17
C LEU A 76 -17.61 9.83 10.09
N LEU A 77 -17.04 8.62 10.17
CA LEU A 77 -17.32 7.48 9.30
C LEU A 77 -17.60 6.24 10.13
N ASN A 78 -18.21 5.24 9.48
CA ASN A 78 -18.40 3.90 10.00
C ASN A 78 -18.00 2.91 8.88
N PRO A 79 -17.37 1.77 9.17
CA PRO A 79 -17.11 0.74 8.15
C PRO A 79 -18.35 0.35 7.33
N GLU A 80 -19.54 0.44 7.91
CA GLU A 80 -20.83 0.18 7.25
C GLU A 80 -21.37 1.36 6.42
N THR A 81 -20.69 2.51 6.40
CA THR A 81 -21.13 3.68 5.62
C THR A 81 -21.20 3.32 4.14
N PRO A 82 -22.38 3.48 3.49
CA PRO A 82 -22.54 3.17 2.08
C PRO A 82 -21.82 4.19 1.19
N LEU A 83 -21.26 3.74 0.08
CA LEU A 83 -20.58 4.63 -0.88
C LEU A 83 -21.52 5.72 -1.43
N SER A 84 -22.80 5.39 -1.57
CA SER A 84 -23.84 6.34 -1.99
C SER A 84 -24.04 7.54 -1.07
N ALA A 85 -23.53 7.49 0.17
CA ALA A 85 -23.55 8.65 1.07
C ALA A 85 -22.68 9.81 0.53
N ALA A 86 -21.53 9.51 -0.07
CA ALA A 86 -20.67 10.49 -0.72
C ALA A 86 -20.98 10.65 -2.21
N LEU A 87 -21.42 9.59 -2.87
CA LEU A 87 -21.69 9.52 -4.30
C LEU A 87 -23.11 9.02 -4.56
N PRO A 88 -24.14 9.89 -4.48
CA PRO A 88 -25.55 9.46 -4.62
C PRO A 88 -25.87 8.80 -5.99
N GLY A 89 -25.06 9.09 -7.03
CA GLY A 89 -25.20 8.46 -8.35
C GLY A 89 -24.57 7.07 -8.46
N PHE A 90 -23.75 6.65 -7.47
CA PHE A 90 -23.09 5.35 -7.51
C PHE A 90 -24.09 4.22 -7.24
N GLY A 91 -24.08 3.22 -8.10
CA GLY A 91 -24.84 2.00 -7.88
C GLY A 91 -26.34 2.13 -8.11
N ALA A 92 -26.80 3.10 -8.89
CA ALA A 92 -28.23 3.28 -9.22
C ALA A 92 -28.87 2.00 -9.81
N ASP A 93 -28.08 1.21 -10.55
CA ASP A 93 -28.51 -0.03 -11.19
C ASP A 93 -28.09 -1.30 -10.40
N ARG A 94 -27.58 -1.13 -9.17
CA ARG A 94 -27.15 -2.24 -8.31
C ARG A 94 -28.25 -2.63 -7.32
N ASP A 95 -28.41 -3.94 -7.13
CA ASP A 95 -29.31 -4.53 -6.11
C ASP A 95 -28.56 -4.89 -4.80
N ASP A 96 -27.31 -4.40 -4.65
CA ASP A 96 -26.49 -4.54 -3.46
C ASP A 96 -25.93 -3.18 -3.01
N THR A 97 -25.47 -3.10 -1.77
CA THR A 97 -24.90 -1.87 -1.21
C THR A 97 -23.40 -2.03 -1.03
N VAL A 98 -22.61 -1.23 -1.75
CA VAL A 98 -21.18 -1.10 -1.52
C VAL A 98 -20.94 -0.21 -0.30
N ARG A 99 -20.18 -0.70 0.68
CA ARG A 99 -19.86 -0.03 1.93
C ARG A 99 -18.37 0.22 2.05
N LEU A 100 -17.95 1.09 2.97
CA LEU A 100 -16.55 1.44 3.18
C LEU A 100 -15.66 0.20 3.41
N TRP A 101 -16.10 -0.79 4.21
CA TRP A 101 -15.31 -1.99 4.43
C TRP A 101 -15.17 -2.87 3.18
N HIS A 102 -16.16 -2.86 2.25
CA HIS A 102 -16.03 -3.55 0.96
C HIS A 102 -14.93 -2.92 0.09
N LEU A 103 -14.83 -1.58 0.12
CA LEU A 103 -13.78 -0.85 -0.60
C LEU A 103 -12.41 -1.18 0.00
N ALA A 104 -12.32 -1.19 1.34
CA ALA A 104 -11.08 -1.43 2.07
C ALA A 104 -10.54 -2.86 1.92
N SER A 105 -11.42 -3.84 1.70
CA SER A 105 -11.05 -5.27 1.66
C SER A 105 -11.09 -5.89 0.27
N HIS A 106 -11.21 -5.07 -0.78
CA HIS A 106 -11.31 -5.55 -2.16
C HIS A 106 -12.50 -6.49 -2.42
N THR A 107 -13.61 -6.25 -1.73
CA THR A 107 -14.84 -7.04 -1.84
C THR A 107 -16.01 -6.27 -2.41
N SER A 108 -15.75 -5.10 -3.02
CA SER A 108 -16.78 -4.20 -3.53
C SER A 108 -17.48 -4.70 -4.80
N GLY A 109 -16.83 -5.58 -5.57
CA GLY A 109 -17.32 -6.02 -6.88
C GLY A 109 -17.38 -4.90 -7.93
N ILE A 110 -16.63 -3.83 -7.74
CA ILE A 110 -16.46 -2.76 -8.73
C ILE A 110 -15.54 -3.27 -9.82
N ALA A 111 -15.98 -3.19 -11.08
CA ALA A 111 -15.14 -3.55 -12.23
C ALA A 111 -13.94 -2.60 -12.34
N GLU A 112 -12.74 -3.16 -12.49
CA GLU A 112 -11.48 -2.41 -12.47
C GLU A 112 -11.12 -1.94 -13.89
N PRO A 113 -10.91 -0.63 -14.13
CA PRO A 113 -10.37 -0.13 -15.40
C PRO A 113 -8.85 -0.34 -15.47
N ALA A 114 -8.24 0.06 -16.60
CA ALA A 114 -6.79 0.17 -16.69
C ALA A 114 -6.24 1.15 -15.62
N LEU A 115 -5.06 0.84 -15.06
CA LEU A 115 -4.44 1.65 -14.01
C LEU A 115 -4.11 3.09 -14.48
N ASP A 116 -3.97 3.28 -15.78
CA ASP A 116 -3.73 4.54 -16.48
C ASP A 116 -4.92 4.94 -17.35
N SER A 117 -6.14 4.73 -16.87
CA SER A 117 -7.36 5.11 -17.59
C SER A 117 -7.28 6.56 -18.12
N ALA A 118 -7.80 6.78 -19.33
CA ALA A 118 -7.89 8.12 -19.88
C ALA A 118 -9.02 8.96 -19.26
N THR A 119 -9.88 8.31 -18.45
CA THR A 119 -11.01 8.92 -17.75
C THR A 119 -10.63 9.23 -16.31
N PRO A 120 -11.07 10.37 -15.73
CA PRO A 120 -10.89 10.61 -14.29
C PRO A 120 -11.46 9.47 -13.45
N GLN A 121 -10.75 9.06 -12.39
CA GLN A 121 -11.16 7.89 -11.59
C GLN A 121 -12.57 8.02 -10.98
N ARG A 122 -13.02 9.23 -10.67
CA ARG A 122 -14.37 9.48 -10.19
C ARG A 122 -15.42 9.10 -11.24
N ASP A 123 -15.18 9.43 -12.51
CA ASP A 123 -16.08 9.13 -13.60
C ASP A 123 -16.05 7.63 -13.93
N ASP A 124 -14.86 7.02 -13.92
CA ASP A 124 -14.73 5.56 -14.02
C ASP A 124 -15.50 4.85 -12.91
N LEU A 125 -15.41 5.32 -11.67
CA LEU A 125 -16.11 4.74 -10.53
C LEU A 125 -17.63 4.82 -10.69
N LEU A 126 -18.15 5.96 -11.15
CA LEU A 126 -19.59 6.15 -11.36
C LEU A 126 -20.13 5.35 -12.54
N ALA A 127 -19.29 5.11 -13.56
CA ALA A 127 -19.63 4.32 -14.73
C ALA A 127 -19.32 2.82 -14.57
N ALA A 128 -18.63 2.42 -13.49
CA ALA A 128 -18.16 1.06 -13.32
C ALA A 128 -19.30 0.04 -13.27
N GLY A 129 -19.17 -1.02 -14.05
CA GLY A 129 -20.01 -2.21 -13.94
C GLY A 129 -19.78 -2.96 -12.63
N ARG A 130 -20.61 -3.99 -12.41
CA ARG A 130 -20.49 -4.90 -11.29
C ARG A 130 -19.94 -6.25 -11.75
N ASP A 131 -18.81 -6.65 -11.19
CA ASP A 131 -18.25 -8.00 -11.39
C ASP A 131 -18.98 -9.06 -10.56
N PHE A 132 -19.26 -8.73 -9.28
CA PHE A 132 -19.95 -9.61 -8.33
C PHE A 132 -20.66 -8.78 -7.26
N ARG A 133 -21.54 -9.42 -6.48
CA ARG A 133 -22.20 -8.73 -5.35
C ARG A 133 -21.19 -8.39 -4.26
N ALA A 134 -21.28 -7.19 -3.72
CA ALA A 134 -20.40 -6.73 -2.64
C ALA A 134 -20.40 -7.73 -1.47
N GLY A 135 -19.20 -8.06 -0.98
CA GLY A 135 -18.98 -8.99 0.13
C GLY A 135 -19.04 -10.48 -0.22
N THR A 136 -19.29 -10.86 -1.50
CA THR A 136 -19.40 -12.28 -1.88
C THR A 136 -18.12 -12.89 -2.41
N MET A 137 -17.23 -12.07 -2.95
CA MET A 137 -15.94 -12.45 -3.51
C MET A 137 -14.93 -11.34 -3.21
N SER A 138 -13.64 -11.64 -3.36
CA SER A 138 -12.56 -10.66 -3.33
C SER A 138 -11.85 -10.62 -4.67
N ARG A 139 -11.78 -9.44 -5.28
CA ARG A 139 -10.94 -9.10 -6.42
C ARG A 139 -10.24 -7.79 -6.13
N TYR A 140 -8.93 -7.78 -6.26
CA TYR A 140 -8.12 -6.60 -6.04
C TYR A 140 -8.62 -5.42 -6.90
N SER A 141 -8.82 -4.26 -6.27
CA SER A 141 -9.33 -3.07 -6.93
C SER A 141 -8.58 -1.82 -6.46
N THR A 142 -8.01 -1.08 -7.40
CA THR A 142 -7.42 0.24 -7.14
C THR A 142 -8.51 1.31 -7.19
N LEU A 143 -9.49 1.16 -8.08
CA LEU A 143 -10.61 2.08 -8.21
C LEU A 143 -11.48 2.17 -6.96
N ALA A 144 -11.56 1.09 -6.17
CA ALA A 144 -12.26 1.10 -4.87
C ALA A 144 -11.73 2.18 -3.92
N PHE A 145 -10.45 2.55 -4.02
CA PHE A 145 -9.83 3.59 -3.17
C PHE A 145 -10.27 5.01 -3.55
N GLU A 146 -10.67 5.24 -4.79
CA GLU A 146 -11.36 6.49 -5.16
C GLU A 146 -12.70 6.62 -4.40
N GLY A 147 -13.44 5.52 -4.26
CA GLY A 147 -14.64 5.48 -3.43
C GLY A 147 -14.36 5.75 -1.95
N MET A 148 -13.27 5.19 -1.42
CA MET A 148 -12.82 5.43 -0.03
C MET A 148 -12.43 6.90 0.17
N ALA A 149 -11.66 7.47 -0.76
CA ALA A 149 -11.26 8.88 -0.71
C ALA A 149 -12.48 9.80 -0.81
N ALA A 150 -13.48 9.44 -1.61
CA ALA A 150 -14.74 10.18 -1.70
C ALA A 150 -15.51 10.19 -0.38
N LEU A 151 -15.65 9.02 0.28
CA LEU A 151 -16.28 8.92 1.59
C LEU A 151 -15.53 9.73 2.66
N THR A 152 -14.19 9.61 2.66
CA THR A 152 -13.34 10.33 3.60
C THR A 152 -13.45 11.84 3.41
N ALA A 153 -13.36 12.31 2.16
CA ALA A 153 -13.51 13.73 1.82
C ALA A 153 -14.90 14.27 2.17
N HIS A 154 -15.97 13.49 1.91
CA HIS A 154 -17.33 13.85 2.29
C HIS A 154 -17.48 14.02 3.81
N ALA A 155 -16.86 13.15 4.59
CA ALA A 155 -16.95 13.16 6.05
C ALA A 155 -16.06 14.23 6.70
N THR A 156 -14.88 14.51 6.13
CA THR A 156 -13.86 15.37 6.75
C THR A 156 -13.73 16.76 6.12
N GLY A 157 -14.22 16.93 4.89
CA GLY A 157 -14.01 18.11 4.07
C GLY A 157 -12.59 18.25 3.52
N ARG A 158 -11.74 17.19 3.61
CA ARG A 158 -10.31 17.25 3.27
C ARG A 158 -9.98 16.38 2.06
N TYR A 159 -9.01 16.83 1.29
CA TYR A 159 -8.42 16.01 0.23
C TYR A 159 -7.52 14.92 0.85
N TRP A 160 -7.61 13.71 0.36
CA TRP A 160 -6.97 12.53 0.96
C TRP A 160 -5.45 12.66 1.09
N ALA A 161 -4.77 13.21 0.08
CA ALA A 161 -3.31 13.35 0.10
C ALA A 161 -2.84 14.43 1.08
N ASP A 162 -3.60 15.52 1.22
CA ASP A 162 -3.29 16.59 2.19
C ASP A 162 -3.43 16.07 3.63
N ASP A 163 -4.43 15.21 3.87
CA ASP A 163 -4.64 14.60 5.18
C ASP A 163 -3.51 13.61 5.51
N ILE A 164 -3.04 12.81 4.52
CA ILE A 164 -1.85 11.96 4.68
C ILE A 164 -0.62 12.82 4.99
N ALA A 165 -0.36 13.85 4.21
CA ALA A 165 0.82 14.70 4.39
C ALA A 165 0.86 15.31 5.81
N GLU A 166 -0.29 15.75 6.34
CA GLU A 166 -0.38 16.33 7.68
C GLU A 166 -0.01 15.33 8.79
N TRP A 167 -0.68 14.18 8.84
CA TRP A 167 -0.39 13.22 9.91
C TRP A 167 0.97 12.53 9.75
N ALA A 168 1.45 12.33 8.52
CA ALA A 168 2.76 11.76 8.26
C ALA A 168 3.89 12.71 8.65
N ALA A 169 3.76 14.02 8.36
CA ALA A 169 4.74 15.02 8.77
C ALA A 169 4.92 15.07 10.30
N ALA A 170 3.87 14.83 11.07
CA ALA A 170 3.96 14.74 12.54
C ALA A 170 4.86 13.59 13.02
N LEU A 171 5.12 12.59 12.18
CA LEU A 171 6.04 11.47 12.43
C LEU A 171 7.44 11.70 11.85
N GLY A 172 7.68 12.85 11.18
CA GLY A 172 8.89 13.09 10.40
C GLY A 172 8.89 12.44 9.01
N ALA A 173 7.75 11.93 8.54
CA ALA A 173 7.55 11.39 7.20
C ALA A 173 7.04 12.48 6.25
N ASP A 174 7.88 13.46 5.94
CA ASP A 174 7.54 14.68 5.20
C ASP A 174 7.80 14.59 3.68
N GLY A 175 8.27 13.43 3.19
CA GLY A 175 8.52 13.17 1.76
C GLY A 175 7.35 12.57 1.00
N LEU A 176 6.22 12.25 1.66
CA LEU A 176 5.05 11.70 0.98
C LEU A 176 4.35 12.79 0.17
N THR A 177 4.25 12.59 -1.14
CA THR A 177 3.74 13.62 -2.06
C THR A 177 3.08 13.03 -3.30
N LEU A 178 2.36 13.87 -4.05
CA LEU A 178 1.91 13.62 -5.43
C LEU A 178 2.64 14.55 -6.43
N ASP A 179 3.65 15.28 -5.98
CA ASP A 179 4.35 16.27 -6.78
C ASP A 179 5.55 15.63 -7.51
N GLU A 180 5.51 15.65 -8.83
CA GLU A 180 6.58 15.17 -9.71
C GLU A 180 7.88 15.96 -9.54
N ALA A 181 7.83 17.18 -8.99
CA ALA A 181 9.03 17.95 -8.65
C ALA A 181 9.90 17.27 -7.57
N SER A 182 9.38 16.27 -6.86
CA SER A 182 10.15 15.39 -5.97
C SER A 182 11.16 14.50 -6.72
N ASP A 183 11.11 14.48 -8.05
CA ASP A 183 12.03 13.76 -8.95
C ASP A 183 12.13 12.26 -8.60
N PRO A 184 11.03 11.49 -8.62
CA PRO A 184 11.08 10.06 -8.32
C PRO A 184 11.84 9.29 -9.39
N HIS A 185 12.46 8.17 -9.00
CA HIS A 185 13.09 7.26 -9.98
C HIS A 185 12.09 6.85 -11.06
N VAL A 186 12.55 6.87 -12.32
CA VAL A 186 11.77 6.42 -13.48
C VAL A 186 11.47 4.93 -13.35
N VAL A 187 10.23 4.52 -13.65
CA VAL A 187 9.85 3.11 -13.64
C VAL A 187 10.32 2.45 -14.93
N VAL A 188 11.30 1.59 -14.81
CA VAL A 188 11.89 0.84 -15.93
C VAL A 188 10.86 -0.16 -16.46
N GLY A 189 10.69 -0.20 -17.79
CA GLY A 189 9.78 -1.15 -18.46
C GLY A 189 8.28 -0.84 -18.29
N ALA A 190 7.88 0.34 -17.79
CA ALA A 190 6.47 0.69 -17.59
C ALA A 190 5.67 0.61 -18.90
N ALA A 191 6.16 1.19 -19.99
CA ALA A 191 5.51 1.17 -21.30
C ALA A 191 5.39 -0.25 -21.87
N ASP A 192 6.43 -1.06 -21.72
CA ASP A 192 6.44 -2.47 -22.17
C ASP A 192 5.43 -3.31 -21.38
N ALA A 193 5.20 -2.96 -20.11
CA ALA A 193 4.18 -3.56 -19.24
C ALA A 193 2.77 -2.96 -19.46
N GLY A 194 2.61 -2.07 -20.44
CA GLY A 194 1.33 -1.48 -20.84
C GLY A 194 0.85 -0.33 -19.95
N LEU A 195 1.75 0.32 -19.18
CA LEU A 195 1.41 1.47 -18.34
C LEU A 195 1.96 2.77 -18.96
N ASP A 196 1.06 3.69 -19.25
CA ASP A 196 1.38 5.08 -19.59
C ASP A 196 1.55 5.87 -18.27
N ILE A 197 2.79 6.19 -17.92
CA ILE A 197 3.13 6.85 -16.66
C ILE A 197 2.52 8.26 -16.59
N ASP A 198 2.48 9.01 -17.69
CA ASP A 198 1.95 10.38 -17.67
C ASP A 198 0.44 10.38 -17.39
N ARG A 199 -0.30 9.47 -18.00
CA ARG A 199 -1.73 9.28 -17.70
C ARG A 199 -1.95 8.78 -16.28
N PHE A 200 -1.16 7.80 -15.84
CA PHE A 200 -1.23 7.28 -14.47
C PHE A 200 -1.02 8.39 -13.42
N VAL A 201 -0.01 9.22 -13.60
CA VAL A 201 0.29 10.35 -12.71
C VAL A 201 -0.84 11.37 -12.68
N ALA A 202 -1.41 11.69 -13.85
CA ALA A 202 -2.51 12.65 -13.97
C ALA A 202 -3.76 12.24 -13.18
N LEU A 203 -3.97 10.93 -12.95
CA LEU A 203 -5.08 10.41 -12.15
C LEU A 203 -4.97 10.74 -10.65
N ARG A 204 -3.76 11.00 -10.13
CA ARG A 204 -3.52 11.28 -8.69
C ARG A 204 -4.23 10.27 -7.78
N SER A 205 -4.09 8.98 -8.11
CA SER A 205 -4.89 7.90 -7.55
C SER A 205 -4.72 7.72 -6.03
N PRO A 206 -5.80 7.72 -5.23
CA PRO A 206 -5.71 7.40 -3.80
C PRO A 206 -5.39 5.93 -3.52
N GLY A 207 -5.41 5.09 -4.55
CA GLY A 207 -4.99 3.69 -4.45
C GLY A 207 -3.57 3.41 -4.93
N ALA A 208 -2.87 4.39 -5.58
CA ALA A 208 -1.57 4.09 -6.18
C ALA A 208 -0.67 5.32 -6.43
N GLY A 209 -1.13 6.54 -6.20
CA GLY A 209 -0.49 7.76 -6.72
C GLY A 209 0.65 8.31 -5.87
N LEU A 210 0.84 7.90 -4.62
CA LEU A 210 1.87 8.50 -3.77
C LEU A 210 3.28 8.19 -4.26
N ILE A 211 4.11 9.18 -4.05
CA ILE A 211 5.58 9.14 -4.12
C ILE A 211 6.08 9.28 -2.69
N GLY A 212 7.20 8.62 -2.34
CA GLY A 212 7.78 8.71 -1.00
C GLY A 212 9.19 8.14 -0.94
N ARG A 213 9.83 8.34 0.21
CA ARG A 213 11.20 7.87 0.50
C ARG A 213 11.14 6.67 1.46
N ALA A 214 12.20 5.89 1.52
CA ALA A 214 12.30 4.78 2.46
C ALA A 214 12.16 5.26 3.92
N GLY A 215 12.77 6.39 4.28
CA GLY A 215 12.68 6.98 5.61
C GLY A 215 11.25 7.30 6.04
N ASP A 216 10.39 7.75 5.10
CA ASP A 216 8.99 8.08 5.40
C ASP A 216 8.21 6.82 5.82
N LEU A 217 8.36 5.72 5.07
CA LEU A 217 7.67 4.46 5.35
C LEU A 217 8.22 3.81 6.64
N LEU A 218 9.53 3.94 6.91
CA LEU A 218 10.13 3.44 8.14
C LEU A 218 9.64 4.20 9.38
N ALA A 219 9.45 5.53 9.29
CA ALA A 219 8.88 6.31 10.38
C ALA A 219 7.43 5.88 10.68
N ILE A 220 6.63 5.63 9.63
CA ILE A 220 5.27 5.10 9.75
C ILE A 220 5.29 3.68 10.34
N GLY A 221 6.18 2.80 9.86
CA GLY A 221 6.34 1.44 10.37
C GLY A 221 6.71 1.41 11.85
N ALA A 222 7.64 2.28 12.28
CA ALA A 222 8.01 2.41 13.68
C ALA A 222 6.84 2.89 14.55
N ALA A 223 6.03 3.84 14.06
CA ALA A 223 4.83 4.31 14.77
C ALA A 223 3.77 3.21 14.90
N LEU A 224 3.57 2.40 13.86
CA LEU A 224 2.64 1.25 13.89
C LEU A 224 3.13 0.15 14.84
N LEU A 225 4.44 -0.07 14.93
CA LEU A 225 5.04 -1.02 15.90
C LEU A 225 4.89 -0.54 17.35
N ARG A 226 5.00 0.77 17.61
CA ARG A 226 4.75 1.32 18.95
C ARG A 226 3.30 1.19 19.38
N ASP A 227 2.39 1.27 18.42
CA ASP A 227 0.93 1.22 18.63
C ASP A 227 0.45 2.15 19.77
N ALA A 228 1.04 3.33 19.84
CA ALA A 228 0.84 4.32 20.92
C ALA A 228 -0.19 5.40 20.59
N GLY A 229 -0.93 5.24 19.49
CA GLY A 229 -1.97 6.19 19.05
C GLY A 229 -1.44 7.40 18.26
N GLU A 230 -0.22 7.32 17.74
CA GLU A 230 0.41 8.42 16.98
C GLU A 230 -0.27 8.63 15.61
N ILE A 231 -0.74 7.56 14.97
CA ILE A 231 -1.47 7.60 13.70
C ILE A 231 -2.96 7.36 13.95
N VAL A 232 -3.29 6.23 14.50
CA VAL A 232 -4.62 5.78 14.93
C VAL A 232 -4.51 5.15 16.32
N GLN A 233 -5.59 5.18 17.10
CA GLN A 233 -5.59 4.55 18.42
C GLN A 233 -5.46 3.01 18.31
N PRO A 234 -4.91 2.31 19.30
CA PRO A 234 -4.71 0.86 19.27
C PRO A 234 -5.97 0.06 18.94
N ALA A 235 -7.14 0.50 19.42
CA ALA A 235 -8.43 -0.14 19.11
C ALA A 235 -8.79 -0.02 17.62
N THR A 236 -8.49 1.13 17.01
CA THR A 236 -8.70 1.37 15.57
C THR A 236 -7.71 0.56 14.75
N HIS A 237 -6.44 0.54 15.14
CA HIS A 237 -5.41 -0.29 14.52
C HIS A 237 -5.80 -1.78 14.56
N ALA A 238 -6.21 -2.28 15.71
CA ALA A 238 -6.69 -3.65 15.86
C ALA A 238 -7.92 -3.95 14.98
N MET A 239 -8.82 -2.99 14.77
CA MET A 239 -9.93 -3.12 13.83
C MET A 239 -9.42 -3.28 12.39
N MET A 240 -8.42 -2.50 11.98
CA MET A 240 -7.85 -2.56 10.62
C MET A 240 -7.19 -3.89 10.31
N LEU A 241 -6.65 -4.59 11.31
CA LEU A 241 -5.95 -5.87 11.16
C LEU A 241 -6.86 -7.10 11.27
N ARG A 242 -8.18 -6.92 11.41
CA ARG A 242 -9.12 -8.06 11.38
C ARG A 242 -9.25 -8.59 9.96
N PRO A 243 -9.10 -9.91 9.73
CA PRO A 243 -9.37 -10.50 8.42
C PRO A 243 -10.84 -10.26 8.01
N LEU A 244 -11.03 -9.66 6.84
CA LEU A 244 -12.36 -9.37 6.27
C LEU A 244 -12.71 -10.30 5.10
N THR A 245 -11.72 -11.00 4.55
CA THR A 245 -11.93 -11.89 3.40
C THR A 245 -12.03 -13.37 3.78
N GLY A 246 -11.31 -13.81 4.81
CA GLY A 246 -11.44 -15.18 5.33
C GLY A 246 -11.53 -16.25 4.25
N ASP A 247 -12.65 -16.96 4.22
CA ASP A 247 -12.91 -18.07 3.30
C ASP A 247 -13.71 -17.68 2.05
N ILE A 248 -14.00 -16.38 1.82
CA ILE A 248 -14.69 -15.99 0.60
C ILE A 248 -13.83 -16.23 -0.63
N PRO A 249 -14.43 -16.60 -1.80
CA PRO A 249 -13.69 -16.84 -3.02
C PRO A 249 -12.84 -15.64 -3.43
N ARG A 250 -11.61 -15.91 -3.85
CA ARG A 250 -10.67 -14.89 -4.34
C ARG A 250 -10.46 -15.07 -5.82
N LEU A 251 -10.51 -13.94 -6.52
CA LEU A 251 -10.21 -13.85 -7.93
C LEU A 251 -8.79 -13.27 -8.11
N GLU A 252 -8.21 -13.49 -9.28
CA GLU A 252 -6.90 -12.92 -9.63
C GLU A 252 -6.75 -11.45 -9.16
N PRO A 253 -5.53 -10.98 -8.87
CA PRO A 253 -4.23 -11.66 -9.01
C PRO A 253 -3.69 -12.32 -7.72
N TYR A 254 -4.44 -12.36 -6.64
CA TYR A 254 -3.98 -12.85 -5.34
C TYR A 254 -4.62 -14.20 -4.97
N PRO A 255 -4.02 -15.33 -5.39
CA PRO A 255 -4.56 -16.64 -5.10
C PRO A 255 -4.49 -16.97 -3.60
N ALA A 256 -5.41 -17.83 -3.14
CA ALA A 256 -5.54 -18.21 -1.73
C ALA A 256 -4.29 -18.94 -1.20
N GLU A 257 -3.53 -19.59 -2.07
CA GLU A 257 -2.31 -20.35 -1.76
C GLU A 257 -1.21 -19.47 -1.17
N ARG A 258 -1.18 -18.18 -1.50
CA ARG A 258 -0.24 -17.22 -0.90
C ARG A 258 -0.47 -16.97 0.59
N GLY A 259 -1.56 -17.49 1.16
CA GLY A 259 -1.85 -17.36 2.58
C GLY A 259 -2.18 -15.94 3.04
N GLN A 260 -2.68 -15.11 2.11
CA GLN A 260 -3.04 -13.73 2.38
C GLN A 260 -4.53 -13.60 2.70
N ASP A 261 -4.86 -12.62 3.53
CA ASP A 261 -6.20 -12.09 3.72
C ASP A 261 -6.17 -10.56 3.55
N TRP A 262 -7.33 -9.95 3.40
CA TRP A 262 -7.46 -8.50 3.46
C TRP A 262 -8.09 -8.09 4.78
N GLY A 263 -7.40 -7.19 5.48
CA GLY A 263 -7.97 -6.38 6.55
C GLY A 263 -8.56 -5.10 5.99
N PHE A 264 -8.67 -4.07 6.84
CA PHE A 264 -9.04 -2.74 6.39
C PHE A 264 -7.81 -2.10 5.71
N THR A 265 -7.71 -2.29 4.39
CA THR A 265 -6.64 -1.86 3.46
C THR A 265 -5.29 -2.56 3.58
N TRP A 266 -5.09 -3.38 4.59
CA TRP A 266 -3.86 -4.13 4.79
C TRP A 266 -3.94 -5.52 4.16
N ASN A 267 -2.87 -5.93 3.50
CA ASN A 267 -2.60 -7.31 3.17
C ASN A 267 -2.12 -8.02 4.44
N LEU A 268 -2.84 -9.03 4.88
CA LEU A 268 -2.55 -9.80 6.09
C LEU A 268 -1.96 -11.15 5.69
N ARG A 269 -0.90 -11.58 6.34
CA ARG A 269 -0.20 -12.84 6.05
C ARG A 269 -0.66 -13.98 6.95
N THR A 270 -1.94 -14.08 7.21
CA THR A 270 -2.57 -14.96 8.23
C THR A 270 -2.26 -16.44 8.07
N ARG A 271 -1.86 -16.89 6.88
CA ARG A 271 -1.57 -18.31 6.55
C ARG A 271 -0.29 -18.48 5.74
N ALA A 272 0.50 -17.42 5.56
CA ALA A 272 1.72 -17.48 4.75
C ALA A 272 2.74 -18.46 5.36
N PRO A 273 3.46 -19.21 4.51
CA PRO A 273 4.59 -20.04 4.94
C PRO A 273 5.83 -19.17 5.24
N GLY A 274 6.91 -19.79 5.72
CA GLY A 274 8.19 -19.14 5.95
C GLY A 274 8.44 -18.82 7.42
N LEU A 275 9.39 -17.92 7.68
CA LEU A 275 9.82 -17.52 9.02
C LEU A 275 8.94 -16.41 9.62
N ILE A 276 8.07 -15.81 8.81
CA ILE A 276 7.22 -14.70 9.26
C ILE A 276 6.08 -15.20 10.14
N ASP A 277 5.73 -14.39 11.15
CA ASP A 277 4.57 -14.64 11.98
C ASP A 277 3.25 -14.28 11.25
N ARG A 278 2.16 -14.87 11.73
CA ARG A 278 0.84 -14.72 11.10
C ARG A 278 0.16 -13.40 11.42
N ASP A 279 0.75 -12.58 12.27
CA ASP A 279 0.35 -11.21 12.55
C ASP A 279 1.04 -10.19 11.62
N THR A 280 1.91 -10.67 10.71
CA THR A 280 2.56 -9.85 9.70
C THR A 280 1.53 -9.25 8.75
N TYR A 281 1.68 -7.96 8.47
CA TYR A 281 0.83 -7.23 7.53
C TYR A 281 1.65 -6.20 6.74
N GLY A 282 1.10 -5.76 5.63
CA GLY A 282 1.80 -4.80 4.77
C GLY A 282 1.08 -4.56 3.45
N HIS A 283 1.84 -4.12 2.46
CA HIS A 283 1.37 -3.99 1.09
C HIS A 283 2.54 -3.91 0.10
N GLY A 284 2.38 -4.54 -1.06
CA GLY A 284 3.31 -4.40 -2.17
C GLY A 284 2.91 -3.29 -3.14
N GLY A 285 3.87 -2.79 -3.93
CA GLY A 285 3.66 -1.86 -5.03
C GLY A 285 3.91 -2.51 -6.39
N TRP A 286 3.27 -2.00 -7.44
CA TRP A 286 3.37 -2.53 -8.81
C TRP A 286 4.80 -2.54 -9.37
N SER A 287 5.63 -1.61 -8.91
CA SER A 287 7.06 -1.53 -9.27
C SER A 287 7.98 -2.39 -8.41
N GLY A 288 7.45 -3.30 -7.58
CA GLY A 288 8.21 -4.17 -6.69
C GLY A 288 8.46 -3.59 -5.30
N ALA A 289 7.93 -2.40 -4.99
CA ALA A 289 7.97 -1.87 -3.64
C ALA A 289 7.30 -2.84 -2.65
N GLN A 290 7.89 -3.01 -1.45
CA GLN A 290 7.35 -3.84 -0.37
C GLN A 290 7.44 -3.08 0.94
N PHE A 291 6.29 -2.87 1.59
CA PHE A 291 6.22 -2.34 2.95
C PHE A 291 5.57 -3.39 3.84
N ALA A 292 6.30 -3.86 4.83
CA ALA A 292 5.83 -4.90 5.74
C ALA A 292 6.13 -4.55 7.20
N ILE A 293 5.20 -4.91 8.06
CA ILE A 293 5.27 -4.78 9.51
C ILE A 293 5.13 -6.18 10.12
N HIS A 294 6.05 -6.53 11.02
CA HIS A 294 6.13 -7.80 11.71
C HIS A 294 6.03 -7.55 13.22
N PRO A 295 4.81 -7.45 13.82
CA PRO A 295 4.64 -7.08 15.23
C PRO A 295 5.34 -8.04 16.19
N SER A 296 5.16 -9.37 16.03
CA SER A 296 5.83 -10.38 16.89
C SER A 296 7.35 -10.33 16.80
N ALA A 297 7.89 -9.92 15.63
CA ALA A 297 9.32 -9.74 15.44
C ALA A 297 9.82 -8.35 15.89
N GLY A 298 8.91 -7.42 16.15
CA GLY A 298 9.23 -6.03 16.49
C GLY A 298 9.93 -5.28 15.36
N LEU A 299 9.67 -5.64 14.11
CA LEU A 299 10.32 -5.10 12.92
C LEU A 299 9.31 -4.55 11.91
N ALA A 300 9.71 -3.49 11.22
CA ALA A 300 9.12 -3.05 9.96
C ALA A 300 10.22 -2.89 8.92
N TYR A 301 9.91 -3.18 7.65
CA TYR A 301 10.85 -2.90 6.59
C TYR A 301 10.17 -2.30 5.36
N ILE A 302 10.97 -1.62 4.56
CA ILE A 302 10.61 -1.12 3.24
C ILE A 302 11.67 -1.54 2.23
N LEU A 303 11.25 -2.10 1.11
CA LEU A 303 12.01 -2.19 -0.13
C LEU A 303 11.39 -1.20 -1.13
N LEU A 304 12.17 -0.27 -1.63
CA LEU A 304 11.79 0.56 -2.77
C LEU A 304 12.61 0.17 -3.99
N THR A 305 11.94 -0.02 -5.10
CA THR A 305 12.55 -0.31 -6.40
C THR A 305 11.69 0.26 -7.53
N ASN A 306 12.18 0.22 -8.75
CA ASN A 306 11.59 0.93 -9.89
C ASN A 306 11.50 0.08 -11.16
N LEU A 307 11.30 -1.23 -11.04
CA LEU A 307 11.04 -2.13 -12.17
C LEU A 307 9.54 -2.43 -12.30
N ALA A 308 8.98 -2.28 -13.49
CA ALA A 308 7.61 -2.68 -13.76
C ALA A 308 7.41 -4.19 -13.53
N THR A 309 6.46 -4.57 -12.67
CA THR A 309 6.07 -5.96 -12.40
C THR A 309 7.26 -6.94 -12.28
N PRO A 310 8.23 -6.69 -11.36
CA PRO A 310 9.39 -7.56 -11.24
C PRO A 310 8.99 -8.98 -10.82
N ASP A 311 9.65 -9.98 -11.41
CA ASP A 311 9.51 -11.39 -11.01
C ASP A 311 10.54 -11.72 -9.92
N VAL A 312 10.37 -11.13 -8.74
CA VAL A 312 11.25 -11.29 -7.58
C VAL A 312 10.47 -11.88 -6.42
N ASP A 313 10.97 -12.98 -5.86
CA ASP A 313 10.38 -13.61 -4.68
C ASP A 313 10.71 -12.80 -3.41
N THR A 314 9.76 -11.96 -3.00
CA THR A 314 9.88 -11.14 -1.79
C THR A 314 9.71 -11.94 -0.49
N ASP A 315 9.19 -13.18 -0.53
CA ASP A 315 9.14 -14.06 0.64
C ASP A 315 10.56 -14.45 1.10
N LEU A 316 11.55 -14.46 0.17
CA LEU A 316 12.95 -14.62 0.51
C LEU A 316 13.51 -13.42 1.30
N LEU A 317 13.07 -12.21 0.96
CA LEU A 317 13.43 -11.01 1.71
C LEU A 317 12.79 -11.02 3.10
N ASP A 318 11.50 -11.37 3.21
CA ASP A 318 10.80 -11.53 4.49
C ASP A 318 11.60 -12.45 5.44
N ASN A 319 11.99 -13.63 4.94
CA ASN A 319 12.80 -14.59 5.71
C ASN A 319 14.16 -14.00 6.12
N ALA A 320 14.85 -13.30 5.21
CA ALA A 320 16.16 -12.72 5.47
C ALA A 320 16.10 -11.58 6.51
N VAL A 321 15.01 -10.78 6.51
CA VAL A 321 14.77 -9.73 7.50
C VAL A 321 14.53 -10.34 8.89
N VAL A 322 13.62 -11.33 8.98
CA VAL A 322 13.28 -11.99 10.26
C VAL A 322 14.46 -12.78 10.80
N ALA A 323 15.28 -13.42 9.95
CA ALA A 323 16.49 -14.13 10.36
C ALA A 323 17.56 -13.22 11.00
N GLY A 324 17.44 -11.90 10.89
CA GLY A 324 18.30 -10.92 11.55
C GLY A 324 17.96 -10.68 13.03
N LEU A 325 16.97 -11.38 13.58
CA LEU A 325 16.63 -11.32 15.01
C LEU A 325 17.53 -12.24 15.81
#